data_61d3be0e40d8ee7bc561bb3635eaa994
#
_entry.id   61d3be0e40d8ee7bc561bb3635eaa994
#
_cell.length_a   1.000
_cell.length_b   1.000
_cell.length_c   1.000
_cell.angle_alpha   90.00
_cell.angle_beta   90.00
_cell.angle_gamma   90.00
#
_symmetry.space_group_name_H-M   'P 1'
#
loop_
_entity.id
_entity.type
_entity.pdbx_description
1 polymer ?
#
loop_
_entity_poly.entity_id
_entity_poly.type
_entity_poly.pdbx_seq_one_letter_code
_entity_poly.pdbx_strand_id
1 'polypeptide(L)'
;MNRAVFLDRDGVINPLVYNPATTEYESPHCPEDFSIYTYVLKSLKIFKEHGFKLIVVSNQPSYAKGKTTLENIQAIEGLLSTFSEENGRLIDAFYYCYHHPDGIVPEYSGFCQCRKPGSLFLEQAIDRFTLNKSSCCFVGDQDTDIQCGKAMGIYTIKINNRHSAGKSGVQTPDEFAEDLFDATSKIVAIINNRGKF
;
A
#
# COMPACT_ATOMS: atom_id res chain seq x y z
N MET A 1 20.09 10.40 -5.87
CA MET A 1 19.76 9.46 -4.78
C MET A 1 18.49 8.74 -5.18
N ASN A 2 18.45 7.41 -5.02
CA ASN A 2 17.24 6.64 -5.35
C ASN A 2 16.20 6.85 -4.25
N ARG A 3 15.01 7.30 -4.64
CA ARG A 3 13.87 7.57 -3.75
C ARG A 3 12.67 6.73 -4.14
N ALA A 4 11.80 6.43 -3.17
CA ALA A 4 10.60 5.66 -3.43
C ALA A 4 9.39 6.19 -2.65
N VAL A 5 8.21 5.98 -3.21
CA VAL A 5 6.96 5.99 -2.48
C VAL A 5 6.47 4.55 -2.37
N PHE A 6 6.37 4.06 -1.14
CA PHE A 6 5.69 2.82 -0.81
C PHE A 6 4.20 3.13 -0.68
N LEU A 7 3.37 2.31 -1.30
CA LEU A 7 1.92 2.50 -1.35
C LEU A 7 1.22 1.26 -0.82
N ASP A 8 0.31 1.40 0.12
CA ASP A 8 -0.68 0.35 0.30
C ASP A 8 -1.63 0.31 -0.90
N ARG A 9 -2.35 -0.78 -1.06
CA ARG A 9 -3.29 -0.98 -2.16
C ARG A 9 -4.70 -0.55 -1.76
N ASP A 10 -5.30 -1.29 -0.84
CA ASP A 10 -6.70 -1.12 -0.44
C ASP A 10 -6.86 0.12 0.43
N GLY A 11 -7.78 1.00 0.08
CA GLY A 11 -7.96 2.28 0.75
C GLY A 11 -7.04 3.41 0.28
N VAL A 12 -6.01 3.11 -0.54
CA VAL A 12 -5.05 4.06 -1.11
C VAL A 12 -5.15 4.12 -2.64
N ILE A 13 -5.01 2.98 -3.31
CA ILE A 13 -5.08 2.85 -4.78
C ILE A 13 -6.50 2.50 -5.22
N ASN A 14 -7.17 1.60 -4.49
CA ASN A 14 -8.53 1.17 -4.76
C ASN A 14 -9.41 1.29 -3.51
N PRO A 15 -10.73 1.47 -3.67
CA PRO A 15 -11.66 1.50 -2.55
C PRO A 15 -11.75 0.15 -1.83
N LEU A 16 -12.08 0.22 -0.55
CA LEU A 16 -12.62 -0.91 0.18
C LEU A 16 -14.07 -1.14 -0.27
N VAL A 17 -14.51 -2.40 -0.25
CA VAL A 17 -15.85 -2.83 -0.67
C VAL A 17 -16.66 -3.22 0.56
N TYR A 18 -17.93 -2.76 0.63
CA TYR A 18 -18.82 -3.16 1.72
C TYR A 18 -19.23 -4.63 1.55
N ASN A 19 -18.96 -5.42 2.58
CA ASN A 19 -19.38 -6.82 2.64
C ASN A 19 -20.63 -6.95 3.54
N PRO A 20 -21.81 -7.24 2.98
CA PRO A 20 -23.03 -7.35 3.79
C PRO A 20 -23.02 -8.55 4.75
N ALA A 21 -22.22 -9.58 4.49
CA ALA A 21 -22.14 -10.75 5.36
C ALA A 21 -21.36 -10.47 6.67
N THR A 22 -20.37 -9.56 6.61
CA THR A 22 -19.57 -9.15 7.77
C THR A 22 -19.99 -7.77 8.30
N THR A 23 -20.80 -7.01 7.56
CA THR A 23 -21.15 -5.60 7.82
C THR A 23 -19.92 -4.68 7.91
N GLU A 24 -18.82 -5.04 7.26
CA GLU A 24 -17.56 -4.33 7.26
C GLU A 24 -17.14 -3.92 5.84
N TYR A 25 -16.27 -2.92 5.77
CA TYR A 25 -15.55 -2.60 4.55
C TYR A 25 -14.25 -3.41 4.48
N GLU A 26 -14.07 -4.14 3.39
CA GLU A 26 -12.96 -5.10 3.20
C GLU A 26 -12.26 -4.89 1.86
N SER A 27 -11.12 -5.54 1.68
CA SER A 27 -10.49 -5.65 0.36
C SER A 27 -11.44 -6.30 -0.65
N PRO A 28 -11.38 -5.96 -1.95
CA PRO A 28 -12.11 -6.70 -2.99
C PRO A 28 -11.82 -8.20 -2.93
N HIS A 29 -12.86 -9.03 -3.04
CA HIS A 29 -12.74 -10.49 -3.00
C HIS A 29 -12.85 -11.14 -4.38
N CYS A 30 -13.27 -10.40 -5.39
CA CYS A 30 -13.32 -10.84 -6.79
C CYS A 30 -12.92 -9.69 -7.72
N PRO A 31 -12.50 -9.97 -8.96
CA PRO A 31 -12.09 -8.95 -9.93
C PRO A 31 -13.16 -7.90 -10.22
N GLU A 32 -14.44 -8.30 -10.21
CA GLU A 32 -15.57 -7.43 -10.49
C GLU A 32 -15.76 -6.31 -9.45
N ASP A 33 -15.30 -6.54 -8.22
CA ASP A 33 -15.34 -5.57 -7.12
C ASP A 33 -14.15 -4.61 -7.14
N PHE A 34 -13.13 -4.88 -7.98
CA PHE A 34 -11.93 -4.06 -8.03
C PHE A 34 -12.09 -2.86 -8.95
N SER A 35 -11.80 -1.69 -8.45
CA SER A 35 -11.73 -0.46 -9.23
C SER A 35 -10.59 0.43 -8.71
N ILE A 36 -10.02 1.26 -9.56
CA ILE A 36 -8.95 2.19 -9.18
C ILE A 36 -9.56 3.58 -9.00
N TYR A 37 -9.19 4.29 -7.93
CA TYR A 37 -9.64 5.67 -7.72
C TYR A 37 -9.21 6.58 -8.89
N THR A 38 -10.08 7.49 -9.28
CA THR A 38 -9.89 8.35 -10.46
C THR A 38 -8.63 9.23 -10.40
N TYR A 39 -8.19 9.59 -9.21
CA TYR A 39 -7.01 10.43 -8.99
C TYR A 39 -5.67 9.64 -9.01
N VAL A 40 -5.70 8.31 -8.97
CA VAL A 40 -4.48 7.49 -8.83
C VAL A 40 -3.55 7.66 -10.01
N LEU A 41 -4.07 7.57 -11.24
CA LEU A 41 -3.24 7.72 -12.44
C LEU A 41 -2.44 9.03 -12.43
N LYS A 42 -3.10 10.13 -12.08
CA LYS A 42 -2.46 11.45 -12.00
C LYS A 42 -1.39 11.48 -10.91
N SER A 43 -1.69 10.93 -9.74
CA SER A 43 -0.77 10.85 -8.60
C SER A 43 0.50 10.06 -8.95
N LEU A 44 0.34 8.87 -9.54
CA LEU A 44 1.48 8.03 -9.93
C LEU A 44 2.35 8.70 -10.98
N LYS A 45 1.76 9.38 -11.96
CA LYS A 45 2.51 10.13 -12.98
C LYS A 45 3.34 11.25 -12.36
N ILE A 46 2.76 12.04 -11.46
CA ILE A 46 3.48 13.10 -10.74
C ILE A 46 4.68 12.53 -9.96
N PHE A 47 4.52 11.42 -9.25
CA PHE A 47 5.64 10.78 -8.57
C PHE A 47 6.75 10.35 -9.53
N LYS A 48 6.39 9.76 -10.69
CA LYS A 48 7.38 9.38 -11.71
C LYS A 48 8.12 10.58 -12.27
N GLU A 49 7.43 11.69 -12.54
CA GLU A 49 8.03 12.97 -13.00
C GLU A 49 9.04 13.50 -11.97
N HIS A 50 8.81 13.28 -10.68
CA HIS A 50 9.72 13.62 -9.60
C HIS A 50 10.77 12.52 -9.31
N GLY A 51 10.89 11.52 -10.17
CA GLY A 51 11.94 10.49 -10.10
C GLY A 51 11.77 9.47 -8.96
N PHE A 52 10.55 9.28 -8.44
CA PHE A 52 10.28 8.24 -7.46
C PHE A 52 10.14 6.86 -8.10
N LYS A 53 10.68 5.84 -7.44
CA LYS A 53 10.22 4.47 -7.59
C LYS A 53 8.87 4.32 -6.89
N LEU A 54 7.93 3.61 -7.53
CA LEU A 54 6.62 3.33 -6.96
C LEU A 54 6.52 1.85 -6.62
N ILE A 55 6.29 1.55 -5.36
CA ILE A 55 6.35 0.19 -4.83
C ILE A 55 5.08 -0.09 -4.03
N VAL A 56 4.27 -1.02 -4.50
CA VAL A 56 3.08 -1.47 -3.77
C VAL A 56 3.48 -2.49 -2.71
N VAL A 57 3.05 -2.27 -1.47
CA VAL A 57 3.27 -3.19 -0.34
C VAL A 57 1.94 -3.38 0.39
N SER A 58 1.29 -4.52 0.20
CA SER A 58 -0.07 -4.74 0.71
C SER A 58 -0.26 -6.08 1.41
N ASN A 59 -1.09 -6.05 2.47
CA ASN A 59 -1.56 -7.25 3.16
C ASN A 59 -2.84 -7.75 2.48
N GLN A 60 -2.81 -8.97 1.95
CA GLN A 60 -3.93 -9.60 1.21
C GLN A 60 -4.37 -10.91 1.87
N PRO A 61 -4.90 -10.88 3.10
CA PRO A 61 -5.16 -12.09 3.87
C PRO A 61 -6.48 -12.79 3.53
N SER A 62 -7.25 -12.29 2.58
CA SER A 62 -8.61 -12.79 2.31
C SER A 62 -8.63 -14.26 1.92
N TYR A 63 -7.61 -14.74 1.18
CA TYR A 63 -7.45 -16.16 0.89
C TYR A 63 -7.11 -16.97 2.14
N ALA A 64 -6.13 -16.53 2.94
CA ALA A 64 -5.80 -17.20 4.19
C ALA A 64 -7.01 -17.34 5.13
N LYS A 65 -7.91 -16.36 5.11
CA LYS A 65 -9.16 -16.35 5.89
C LYS A 65 -10.32 -17.12 5.25
N GLY A 66 -10.12 -17.73 4.08
CA GLY A 66 -11.17 -18.46 3.35
C GLY A 66 -12.30 -17.59 2.81
N LYS A 67 -12.06 -16.28 2.64
CA LYS A 67 -13.08 -15.32 2.13
C LYS A 67 -13.13 -15.26 0.60
N THR A 68 -12.09 -15.71 -0.07
CA THR A 68 -11.96 -15.73 -1.53
C THR A 68 -10.97 -16.82 -1.96
N THR A 69 -10.79 -17.00 -3.26
CA THR A 69 -9.81 -17.93 -3.82
C THR A 69 -8.48 -17.22 -4.13
N LEU A 70 -7.40 -17.99 -4.25
CA LEU A 70 -6.09 -17.43 -4.63
C LEU A 70 -6.13 -16.87 -6.06
N GLU A 71 -6.88 -17.53 -6.96
CA GLU A 71 -7.08 -17.11 -8.34
C GLU A 71 -7.73 -15.71 -8.42
N ASN A 72 -8.74 -15.45 -7.58
CA ASN A 72 -9.38 -14.14 -7.51
C ASN A 72 -8.39 -13.05 -7.04
N ILE A 73 -7.59 -13.33 -6.00
CA ILE A 73 -6.57 -12.37 -5.55
C ILE A 73 -5.56 -12.10 -6.66
N GLN A 74 -5.04 -13.13 -7.30
CA GLN A 74 -4.09 -12.99 -8.41
C GLN A 74 -4.69 -12.27 -9.62
N ALA A 75 -5.96 -12.48 -9.91
CA ALA A 75 -6.66 -11.74 -10.97
C ALA A 75 -6.77 -10.23 -10.63
N ILE A 76 -7.09 -9.87 -9.37
CA ILE A 76 -7.10 -8.47 -8.91
C ILE A 76 -5.70 -7.85 -9.03
N GLU A 77 -4.66 -8.57 -8.63
CA GLU A 77 -3.27 -8.14 -8.76
C GLU A 77 -2.89 -7.93 -10.22
N GLY A 78 -3.35 -8.82 -11.10
CA GLY A 78 -3.21 -8.72 -12.54
C GLY A 78 -3.85 -7.46 -13.12
N LEU A 79 -5.04 -7.08 -12.66
CA LEU A 79 -5.71 -5.84 -13.08
C LEU A 79 -4.89 -4.59 -12.73
N LEU A 80 -4.32 -4.53 -11.52
CA LEU A 80 -3.45 -3.41 -11.15
C LEU A 80 -2.12 -3.40 -11.92
N SER A 81 -1.55 -4.57 -12.18
CA SER A 81 -0.34 -4.71 -13.01
C SER A 81 -0.61 -4.25 -14.45
N THR A 82 -1.70 -4.69 -15.05
CA THR A 82 -2.14 -4.28 -16.40
C THR A 82 -2.35 -2.77 -16.46
N PHE A 83 -3.05 -2.20 -15.48
CA PHE A 83 -3.21 -0.73 -15.40
C PHE A 83 -1.87 0.00 -15.38
N SER A 84 -0.90 -0.51 -14.61
CA SER A 84 0.46 0.07 -14.57
C SER A 84 1.16 -0.03 -15.92
N GLU A 85 1.14 -1.18 -16.57
CA GLU A 85 1.78 -1.44 -17.86
C GLU A 85 1.19 -0.57 -18.99
N GLU A 86 -0.14 -0.52 -19.10
CA GLU A 86 -0.85 0.27 -20.10
C GLU A 86 -0.59 1.78 -19.98
N ASN A 87 -0.24 2.24 -18.77
CA ASN A 87 0.07 3.65 -18.51
C ASN A 87 1.58 3.95 -18.44
N GLY A 88 2.42 3.10 -19.03
CA GLY A 88 3.87 3.33 -19.15
C GLY A 88 4.69 2.73 -18.01
N ARG A 89 4.23 1.63 -17.45
CA ARG A 89 4.89 0.91 -16.35
C ARG A 89 5.16 1.82 -15.16
N LEU A 90 4.09 2.37 -14.59
CA LEU A 90 4.18 3.33 -13.49
C LEU A 90 4.70 2.70 -12.20
N ILE A 91 4.26 1.47 -11.86
CA ILE A 91 4.65 0.78 -10.64
C ILE A 91 5.88 -0.10 -10.91
N ASP A 92 6.92 0.09 -10.09
CA ASP A 92 8.21 -0.57 -10.27
C ASP A 92 8.28 -1.96 -9.61
N ALA A 93 7.47 -2.19 -8.55
CA ALA A 93 7.37 -3.50 -7.89
C ALA A 93 6.08 -3.65 -7.09
N PHE A 94 5.68 -4.90 -6.92
CA PHE A 94 4.54 -5.31 -6.10
C PHE A 94 5.01 -6.33 -5.08
N TYR A 95 4.59 -6.15 -3.82
CA TYR A 95 4.83 -7.05 -2.70
C TYR A 95 3.51 -7.32 -1.99
N TYR A 96 3.04 -8.56 -2.01
CA TYR A 96 1.79 -8.98 -1.42
C TYR A 96 2.00 -10.02 -0.33
N CYS A 97 1.49 -9.77 0.86
CA CYS A 97 1.49 -10.74 1.94
C CYS A 97 0.12 -11.40 2.06
N TYR A 98 0.04 -12.68 1.81
CA TYR A 98 -1.20 -13.45 1.94
C TYR A 98 -1.42 -14.03 3.33
N HIS A 99 -0.41 -14.04 4.21
CA HIS A 99 -0.49 -14.65 5.53
C HIS A 99 -1.44 -13.91 6.49
N HIS A 100 -2.04 -14.67 7.39
CA HIS A 100 -2.77 -14.14 8.53
C HIS A 100 -2.56 -15.04 9.77
N PRO A 101 -2.38 -14.48 10.99
CA PRO A 101 -2.25 -15.28 12.20
C PRO A 101 -3.40 -16.25 12.41
N ASP A 102 -4.63 -15.80 12.15
CA ASP A 102 -5.87 -16.59 12.27
C ASP A 102 -6.32 -17.15 10.90
N GLY A 103 -5.38 -17.43 9.98
CA GLY A 103 -5.66 -18.04 8.69
C GLY A 103 -6.15 -19.49 8.87
N ILE A 104 -7.07 -19.92 7.99
CA ILE A 104 -7.58 -21.30 7.94
C ILE A 104 -6.89 -22.13 6.84
N VAL A 105 -6.17 -21.48 5.92
CA VAL A 105 -5.38 -22.15 4.87
C VAL A 105 -3.97 -22.40 5.43
N PRO A 106 -3.54 -23.68 5.61
CA PRO A 106 -2.33 -24.02 6.36
C PRO A 106 -1.06 -23.30 5.86
N GLU A 107 -0.86 -23.20 4.54
CA GLU A 107 0.33 -22.58 3.95
C GLU A 107 0.42 -21.07 4.23
N TYR A 108 -0.70 -20.42 4.51
CA TYR A 108 -0.79 -18.97 4.75
C TYR A 108 -1.25 -18.64 6.17
N SER A 109 -1.30 -19.66 7.04
CA SER A 109 -1.64 -19.50 8.45
C SER A 109 -0.40 -19.24 9.29
N GLY A 110 -0.51 -18.34 10.27
CA GLY A 110 0.54 -18.05 11.23
C GLY A 110 1.23 -16.70 11.02
N PHE A 111 2.23 -16.45 11.86
CA PHE A 111 3.01 -15.22 11.82
C PHE A 111 4.07 -15.27 10.72
N CYS A 112 4.31 -14.13 10.07
CA CYS A 112 5.37 -13.95 9.10
C CYS A 112 5.98 -12.54 9.24
N GLN A 113 7.17 -12.35 8.68
CA GLN A 113 7.86 -11.05 8.69
C GLN A 113 7.39 -10.12 7.56
N CYS A 114 6.70 -10.65 6.55
CA CYS A 114 6.25 -9.88 5.39
C CYS A 114 4.92 -9.15 5.62
N ARG A 115 4.07 -9.63 6.56
CA ARG A 115 2.80 -8.97 6.89
C ARG A 115 3.06 -7.70 7.68
N LYS A 116 2.62 -6.54 7.16
CA LYS A 116 2.64 -5.28 7.90
C LYS A 116 1.93 -5.45 9.26
N PRO A 117 2.54 -5.02 10.40
CA PRO A 117 3.65 -4.08 10.48
C PRO A 117 5.06 -4.68 10.32
N GLY A 118 5.22 -5.94 9.94
CA GLY A 118 6.54 -6.51 9.58
C GLY A 118 7.14 -5.77 8.38
N SER A 119 8.47 -5.59 8.39
CA SER A 119 9.20 -4.72 7.47
C SER A 119 9.90 -5.45 6.32
N LEU A 120 9.81 -6.77 6.24
CA LEU A 120 10.57 -7.57 5.27
C LEU A 120 10.47 -7.07 3.82
N PHE A 121 9.27 -6.69 3.38
CA PHE A 121 9.07 -6.21 2.00
C PHE A 121 9.69 -4.83 1.76
N LEU A 122 9.72 -3.95 2.77
CA LEU A 122 10.42 -2.68 2.68
C LEU A 122 11.93 -2.90 2.61
N GLU A 123 12.46 -3.82 3.43
CA GLU A 123 13.88 -4.19 3.41
C GLU A 123 14.29 -4.72 2.05
N GLN A 124 13.55 -5.69 1.51
CA GLN A 124 13.79 -6.23 0.18
C GLN A 124 13.75 -5.17 -0.93
N ALA A 125 12.79 -4.26 -0.87
CA ALA A 125 12.68 -3.19 -1.85
C ALA A 125 13.83 -2.17 -1.73
N ILE A 126 14.22 -1.81 -0.50
CA ILE A 126 15.35 -0.91 -0.24
C ILE A 126 16.64 -1.50 -0.84
N ASP A 127 16.91 -2.77 -0.59
CA ASP A 127 18.09 -3.46 -1.12
C ASP A 127 18.03 -3.58 -2.65
N ARG A 128 16.88 -4.05 -3.18
CA ARG A 128 16.70 -4.25 -4.62
C ARG A 128 16.90 -2.97 -5.44
N PHE A 129 16.42 -1.85 -4.95
CA PHE A 129 16.46 -0.58 -5.66
C PHE A 129 17.53 0.38 -5.12
N THR A 130 18.34 -0.06 -4.16
CA THR A 130 19.38 0.75 -3.51
C THR A 130 18.80 2.10 -3.03
N LEU A 131 17.71 2.04 -2.27
CA LEU A 131 16.96 3.24 -1.86
C LEU A 131 17.62 3.94 -0.69
N ASN A 132 17.55 5.27 -0.69
CA ASN A 132 17.88 6.07 0.49
C ASN A 132 16.61 6.27 1.34
N LYS A 133 16.56 5.67 2.54
CA LYS A 133 15.42 5.73 3.45
C LYS A 133 14.94 7.15 3.74
N SER A 134 15.88 8.10 3.93
CA SER A 134 15.54 9.52 4.19
C SER A 134 14.93 10.24 2.98
N SER A 135 14.84 9.56 1.84
CA SER A 135 14.20 10.07 0.62
C SER A 135 13.02 9.18 0.22
N CYS A 136 12.57 8.32 1.12
CA CYS A 136 11.42 7.44 0.92
C CYS A 136 10.23 7.84 1.80
N CYS A 137 9.03 7.58 1.32
CA CYS A 137 7.78 7.79 2.03
C CYS A 137 6.90 6.54 1.94
N PHE A 138 6.13 6.24 2.99
CA PHE A 138 5.09 5.24 2.96
C PHE A 138 3.71 5.91 3.10
N VAL A 139 2.84 5.68 2.15
CA VAL A 139 1.45 6.15 2.15
C VAL A 139 0.54 4.95 2.39
N GLY A 140 -0.23 4.98 3.46
CA GLY A 140 -1.18 3.93 3.83
C GLY A 140 -2.40 4.50 4.54
N ASP A 141 -3.44 3.71 4.68
CA ASP A 141 -4.67 4.10 5.38
C ASP A 141 -4.80 3.42 6.76
N GLN A 142 -3.96 2.40 7.03
CA GLN A 142 -3.99 1.63 8.27
C GLN A 142 -2.79 1.92 9.16
N ASP A 143 -2.97 1.71 10.47
CA ASP A 143 -1.89 1.86 11.45
C ASP A 143 -0.73 0.90 11.22
N THR A 144 -1.00 -0.28 10.65
CA THR A 144 0.04 -1.24 10.28
C THR A 144 1.00 -0.71 9.22
N ASP A 145 0.55 0.18 8.33
CA ASP A 145 1.39 0.85 7.34
C ASP A 145 2.33 1.85 8.01
N ILE A 146 1.75 2.64 8.92
CA ILE A 146 2.49 3.64 9.68
C ILE A 146 3.55 2.99 10.57
N GLN A 147 3.17 1.93 11.30
CA GLN A 147 4.11 1.17 12.12
C GLN A 147 5.23 0.56 11.28
N CYS A 148 4.91 -0.02 10.12
CA CYS A 148 5.87 -0.59 9.19
C CYS A 148 6.86 0.46 8.68
N GLY A 149 6.40 1.61 8.22
CA GLY A 149 7.25 2.71 7.76
C GLY A 149 8.12 3.29 8.87
N LYS A 150 7.55 3.53 10.04
CA LYS A 150 8.27 4.04 11.23
C LYS A 150 9.36 3.08 11.71
N ALA A 151 9.12 1.78 11.72
CA ALA A 151 10.11 0.77 12.09
C ALA A 151 11.34 0.82 11.19
N MET A 152 11.18 1.26 9.94
CA MET A 152 12.27 1.42 8.97
C MET A 152 12.90 2.82 8.95
N GLY A 153 12.38 3.77 9.75
CA GLY A 153 12.79 5.17 9.72
C GLY A 153 12.40 5.88 8.41
N ILE A 154 11.30 5.47 7.80
CA ILE A 154 10.73 6.03 6.58
C ILE A 154 9.62 7.02 6.95
N TYR A 155 9.55 8.16 6.26
CA TYR A 155 8.49 9.14 6.42
C TYR A 155 7.13 8.54 6.09
N THR A 156 6.12 8.78 6.91
CA THR A 156 4.82 8.13 6.82
C THR A 156 3.68 9.13 6.64
N ILE A 157 2.79 8.85 5.70
CA ILE A 157 1.55 9.61 5.51
C ILE A 157 0.37 8.67 5.68
N LYS A 158 -0.56 9.04 6.58
CA LYS A 158 -1.79 8.29 6.78
C LYS A 158 -2.94 8.95 6.01
N ILE A 159 -3.59 8.18 5.15
CA ILE A 159 -4.81 8.61 4.49
C ILE A 159 -5.99 8.50 5.45
N ASN A 160 -6.79 9.57 5.56
CA ASN A 160 -8.02 9.64 6.36
C ASN A 160 -9.16 8.87 5.70
N ASN A 161 -9.01 7.55 5.58
CA ASN A 161 -10.07 6.72 5.03
C ASN A 161 -11.09 6.37 6.12
N ARG A 162 -12.32 6.90 5.98
CA ARG A 162 -13.42 6.67 6.94
C ARG A 162 -13.78 5.19 7.14
N HIS A 163 -13.46 4.33 6.17
CA HIS A 163 -13.76 2.91 6.23
C HIS A 163 -12.63 2.08 6.87
N SER A 164 -11.48 2.69 7.10
CA SER A 164 -10.33 2.10 7.83
C SER A 164 -10.23 2.60 9.28
N ALA A 165 -11.07 3.55 9.69
CA ALA A 165 -10.93 4.34 10.92
C ALA A 165 -11.16 3.58 12.25
N GLY A 166 -11.43 2.28 12.23
CA GLY A 166 -11.69 1.49 13.46
C GLY A 166 -10.44 0.89 14.11
N LYS A 167 -9.26 1.07 13.55
CA LYS A 167 -8.00 0.44 13.99
C LYS A 167 -6.96 1.49 14.36
N SER A 168 -7.26 2.28 15.39
CA SER A 168 -6.34 3.29 15.91
C SER A 168 -5.14 2.63 16.58
N GLY A 169 -3.94 2.88 16.09
CA GLY A 169 -2.68 2.35 16.61
C GLY A 169 -1.95 3.33 17.51
N VAL A 170 -0.82 2.86 18.01
CA VAL A 170 0.01 3.58 18.99
C VAL A 170 0.94 4.60 18.32
N GLN A 171 1.13 4.54 16.98
CA GLN A 171 2.09 5.40 16.31
C GLN A 171 1.43 6.48 15.46
N THR A 172 1.86 7.74 15.71
CA THR A 172 1.43 8.89 14.95
C THR A 172 2.19 8.95 13.61
N PRO A 173 1.51 9.11 12.45
CA PRO A 173 2.18 9.37 11.19
C PRO A 173 2.90 10.72 11.21
N ASP A 174 3.83 10.94 10.28
CA ASP A 174 4.46 12.25 10.12
C ASP A 174 3.50 13.27 9.52
N GLU A 175 2.55 12.83 8.70
CA GLU A 175 1.56 13.67 8.05
C GLU A 175 0.24 12.89 7.85
N PHE A 176 -0.87 13.61 7.71
CA PHE A 176 -2.16 13.09 7.28
C PHE A 176 -2.51 13.60 5.89
N ALA A 177 -3.29 12.84 5.14
CA ALA A 177 -3.81 13.24 3.83
C ALA A 177 -5.24 12.75 3.65
N GLU A 178 -6.03 13.46 2.84
CA GLU A 178 -7.41 13.07 2.55
C GLU A 178 -7.48 11.90 1.55
N ASP A 179 -6.56 11.89 0.58
CA ASP A 179 -6.42 10.84 -0.44
C ASP A 179 -4.98 10.79 -0.98
N LEU A 180 -4.74 9.90 -1.94
CA LEU A 180 -3.41 9.78 -2.55
C LEU A 180 -3.00 11.05 -3.32
N PHE A 181 -3.94 11.82 -3.87
CA PHE A 181 -3.59 13.05 -4.60
C PHE A 181 -3.16 14.17 -3.64
N ASP A 182 -3.82 14.30 -2.49
CA ASP A 182 -3.39 15.21 -1.42
C ASP A 182 -2.02 14.78 -0.86
N ALA A 183 -1.83 13.47 -0.60
CA ALA A 183 -0.53 12.94 -0.19
C ALA A 183 0.58 13.25 -1.21
N THR A 184 0.28 13.11 -2.51
CA THR A 184 1.22 13.44 -3.59
C THR A 184 1.63 14.90 -3.55
N SER A 185 0.69 15.81 -3.37
CA SER A 185 0.94 17.25 -3.31
C SER A 185 1.86 17.60 -2.14
N LYS A 186 1.63 17.00 -0.97
CA LYS A 186 2.45 17.17 0.25
C LYS A 186 3.86 16.62 0.06
N ILE A 187 3.99 15.40 -0.49
CA ILE A 187 5.30 14.76 -0.76
C ILE A 187 6.14 15.64 -1.69
N VAL A 188 5.54 16.11 -2.80
CA VAL A 188 6.23 16.96 -3.78
C VAL A 188 6.66 18.28 -3.14
N ALA A 189 5.82 18.91 -2.33
CA ALA A 189 6.16 20.14 -1.62
C ALA A 189 7.34 19.95 -0.66
N ILE A 190 7.36 18.84 0.10
CA ILE A 190 8.48 18.52 1.02
C ILE A 190 9.78 18.33 0.24
N ILE A 191 9.76 17.54 -0.84
CA ILE A 191 10.96 17.25 -1.63
C ILE A 191 11.48 18.50 -2.34
N ASN A 192 10.61 19.35 -2.87
CA ASN A 192 11.01 20.60 -3.52
C ASN A 192 11.64 21.58 -2.54
N ASN A 193 11.19 21.59 -1.28
CA ASN A 193 11.68 22.50 -0.26
C ASN A 193 12.92 21.98 0.48
N ARG A 194 13.04 20.69 0.69
CA ARG A 194 14.07 20.07 1.56
C ARG A 194 14.98 19.08 0.84
N GLY A 195 14.62 18.61 -0.35
CA GLY A 195 15.32 17.56 -1.09
C GLY A 195 15.17 16.14 -0.54
N LYS A 196 14.63 15.99 0.67
CA LYS A 196 14.39 14.74 1.40
C LYS A 196 13.29 14.94 2.45
N PHE A 197 12.81 13.83 3.04
CA PHE A 197 11.87 13.82 4.16
C PHE A 197 12.55 14.11 5.50
#